data_b7bc8c1f0ad8f139eb858eda52a37b82
#
_entry.id   b7bc8c1f0ad8f139eb858eda52a37b82
#
_cell.length_a   1.000
_cell.length_b   1.000
_cell.length_c   1.000
_cell.angle_alpha   90.00
_cell.angle_beta   90.00
_cell.angle_gamma   90.00
#
_symmetry.space_group_name_H-M   'P 1'
#
loop_
_entity.id
_entity.type
_entity.pdbx_description
1 polymer ?
#
loop_
_entity_poly.entity_id
_entity_poly.type
_entity_poly.pdbx_seq_one_letter_code
_entity_poly.pdbx_strand_id
1 'polypeptide(L)'
;MSQSMKLSITAAERIYGAPGEVRYEFAYGDTQIGVASVSCTKDSYFIHFITVLPDDRGKGYGSVILDALCEKLDDKPIRLELDASSPFGIDKLRAWYERHGFTYVGGEDMVREAKSPS
;
A
#
# COMPACT_ATOMS: atom_id res chain seq x y z
N MET A 1 27.16 -17.90 3.40
CA MET A 1 26.76 -16.62 2.82
C MET A 1 25.28 -16.40 3.01
N SER A 2 24.94 -15.37 3.71
CA SER A 2 23.56 -15.01 3.83
C SER A 2 23.12 -14.31 2.54
N GLN A 3 22.17 -14.87 1.87
CA GLN A 3 21.53 -14.17 0.78
C GLN A 3 20.41 -13.33 1.37
N SER A 4 20.54 -12.02 1.30
CA SER A 4 19.42 -11.18 1.64
C SER A 4 18.34 -11.38 0.59
N MET A 5 17.21 -11.90 1.00
CA MET A 5 16.07 -12.04 0.10
C MET A 5 15.51 -10.65 -0.16
N LYS A 6 15.44 -10.30 -1.43
CA LYS A 6 14.86 -9.02 -1.82
C LYS A 6 13.35 -9.14 -1.88
N LEU A 7 12.70 -8.06 -1.48
CA LEU A 7 11.27 -7.95 -1.67
C LEU A 7 10.96 -7.85 -3.16
N SER A 8 10.09 -8.72 -3.65
CA SER A 8 9.61 -8.64 -5.01
C SER A 8 8.17 -8.11 -5.03
N ILE A 9 7.86 -7.32 -6.05
CA ILE A 9 6.54 -6.76 -6.26
C ILE A 9 6.09 -7.19 -7.64
N THR A 10 4.98 -7.92 -7.71
CA THR A 10 4.40 -8.35 -8.97
C THR A 10 3.06 -7.65 -9.16
N ALA A 11 2.89 -6.99 -10.29
CA ALA A 11 1.65 -6.30 -10.62
C ALA A 11 0.85 -7.11 -11.61
N ALA A 12 -0.45 -7.24 -11.37
CA ALA A 12 -1.37 -7.91 -12.29
C ALA A 12 -2.61 -7.05 -12.46
N GLU A 13 -2.98 -6.74 -13.70
CA GLU A 13 -4.24 -6.08 -13.96
C GLU A 13 -5.38 -7.05 -13.68
N ARG A 14 -6.44 -6.55 -13.07
CA ARG A 14 -7.62 -7.38 -12.83
C ARG A 14 -8.44 -7.48 -14.11
N ILE A 15 -8.71 -8.70 -14.49
CA ILE A 15 -9.58 -8.99 -15.65
C ILE A 15 -11.01 -8.62 -15.31
N TYR A 16 -11.40 -8.79 -14.05
CA TYR A 16 -12.74 -8.47 -13.55
C TYR A 16 -12.61 -7.39 -12.48
N GLY A 17 -12.89 -6.15 -12.82
CA GLY A 17 -12.81 -5.04 -11.87
C GLY A 17 -12.90 -3.72 -12.60
N ALA A 18 -12.77 -2.63 -11.86
CA ALA A 18 -12.79 -1.29 -12.45
C ALA A 18 -11.57 -1.10 -13.35
N PRO A 19 -11.73 -0.43 -14.49
CA PRO A 19 -10.57 -0.10 -15.33
C PRO A 19 -9.52 0.65 -14.53
N GLY A 20 -8.25 0.31 -14.75
CA GLY A 20 -7.14 0.95 -14.05
C GLY A 20 -6.82 0.36 -12.69
N GLU A 21 -7.54 -0.65 -12.24
CA GLU A 21 -7.24 -1.32 -10.98
C GLU A 21 -6.13 -2.36 -11.18
N VAL A 22 -5.11 -2.28 -10.31
CA VAL A 22 -3.95 -3.17 -10.35
C VAL A 22 -3.82 -3.85 -8.99
N ARG A 23 -3.61 -5.15 -9.00
CA ARG A 23 -3.30 -5.90 -7.80
C ARG A 23 -1.79 -6.09 -7.73
N TYR A 24 -1.20 -5.66 -6.61
CA TYR A 24 0.21 -5.87 -6.34
C TYR A 24 0.38 -7.00 -5.35
N GLU A 25 1.29 -7.92 -5.66
CA GLU A 25 1.63 -9.03 -4.77
C GLU A 25 3.05 -8.83 -4.29
N PHE A 26 3.28 -9.01 -2.99
CA PHE A 26 4.57 -8.79 -2.34
C PHE A 26 5.09 -10.11 -1.80
N ALA A 27 6.36 -10.39 -2.06
CA ALA A 27 6.96 -11.65 -1.63
C ALA A 27 8.44 -11.48 -1.33
N TYR A 28 8.94 -12.32 -0.41
CA TYR A 28 10.37 -12.53 -0.22
C TYR A 28 10.70 -13.91 -0.78
N GLY A 29 11.52 -13.97 -1.85
CA GLY A 29 11.76 -15.24 -2.53
C GLY A 29 10.45 -15.85 -3.01
N ASP A 30 10.16 -17.07 -2.58
CA ASP A 30 8.94 -17.79 -2.95
C ASP A 30 7.79 -17.59 -1.94
N THR A 31 8.04 -16.79 -0.90
CA THR A 31 7.05 -16.61 0.18
C THR A 31 6.29 -15.33 0.00
N GLN A 32 5.01 -15.43 -0.35
CA GLN A 32 4.13 -14.26 -0.46
C GLN A 32 3.83 -13.74 0.95
N ILE A 33 4.00 -12.42 1.14
CA ILE A 33 3.77 -11.79 2.45
C ILE A 33 2.52 -10.92 2.47
N GLY A 34 2.04 -10.47 1.33
CA GLY A 34 0.83 -9.66 1.30
C GLY A 34 0.43 -9.23 -0.09
N VAL A 35 -0.67 -8.50 -0.15
CA VAL A 35 -1.22 -7.97 -1.39
C VAL A 35 -1.74 -6.56 -1.17
N ALA A 36 -1.83 -5.78 -2.23
CA ALA A 36 -2.46 -4.46 -2.23
C ALA A 36 -3.26 -4.28 -3.51
N SER A 37 -4.38 -3.59 -3.42
CA SER A 37 -5.18 -3.23 -4.58
C SER A 37 -5.15 -1.71 -4.74
N VAL A 38 -4.81 -1.24 -5.94
CA VAL A 38 -4.63 0.17 -6.23
C VAL A 38 -5.33 0.50 -7.55
N SER A 39 -6.09 1.59 -7.56
CA SER A 39 -6.61 2.14 -8.81
C SER A 39 -5.71 3.29 -9.24
N CYS A 40 -5.43 3.35 -10.54
CA CYS A 40 -4.64 4.41 -11.14
C CYS A 40 -5.56 5.29 -11.98
N THR A 41 -5.57 6.58 -11.69
CA THR A 41 -6.23 7.57 -12.53
C THR A 41 -5.17 8.44 -13.19
N LYS A 42 -5.61 9.37 -14.04
CA LYS A 42 -4.70 10.32 -14.68
C LYS A 42 -3.92 11.14 -13.67
N ASP A 43 -4.54 11.47 -12.54
CA ASP A 43 -4.01 12.45 -11.59
C ASP A 43 -3.53 11.86 -10.27
N SER A 44 -3.91 10.63 -9.96
CA SER A 44 -3.59 10.05 -8.65
C SER A 44 -3.70 8.53 -8.64
N TYR A 45 -3.20 7.95 -7.55
CA TYR A 45 -3.44 6.55 -7.22
C TYR A 45 -4.38 6.48 -6.02
N PHE A 46 -5.18 5.44 -5.95
CA PHE A 46 -6.04 5.20 -4.79
C PHE A 46 -5.80 3.79 -4.28
N ILE A 47 -5.36 3.68 -3.03
CA ILE A 47 -5.16 2.40 -2.38
C ILE A 47 -6.49 1.93 -1.79
N HIS A 48 -7.01 0.82 -2.31
CA HIS A 48 -8.25 0.22 -1.82
C HIS A 48 -8.04 -0.58 -0.55
N PHE A 49 -6.97 -1.38 -0.52
CA PHE A 49 -6.60 -2.14 0.66
C PHE A 49 -5.16 -2.61 0.58
N ILE A 50 -4.61 -2.90 1.75
CA ILE A 50 -3.33 -3.58 1.92
C ILE A 50 -3.59 -4.72 2.90
N THR A 51 -3.27 -5.95 2.51
CA THR A 51 -3.47 -7.12 3.35
C THR A 51 -2.15 -7.83 3.56
N VAL A 52 -1.79 -8.05 4.82
CA VAL A 52 -0.66 -8.90 5.20
C VAL A 52 -1.22 -10.29 5.49
N LEU A 53 -0.55 -11.33 4.99
CA LEU A 53 -1.01 -12.69 5.22
C LEU A 53 -1.01 -12.99 6.73
N PRO A 54 -1.98 -13.79 7.22
CA PRO A 54 -2.13 -14.01 8.67
C PRO A 54 -0.88 -14.51 9.38
N ASP A 55 -0.11 -15.39 8.74
CA ASP A 55 1.11 -15.95 9.36
C ASP A 55 2.24 -14.93 9.48
N ASP A 56 2.12 -13.80 8.77
CA ASP A 56 3.17 -12.78 8.69
C ASP A 56 2.82 -11.52 9.49
N ARG A 57 1.66 -11.49 10.12
CA ARG A 57 1.25 -10.34 10.94
C ARG A 57 2.14 -10.24 12.17
N GLY A 58 2.45 -9.01 12.55
CA GLY A 58 3.31 -8.76 13.70
C GLY A 58 4.80 -8.77 13.39
N LYS A 59 5.19 -9.05 12.15
CA LYS A 59 6.60 -9.04 11.71
C LYS A 59 7.02 -7.74 11.05
N GLY A 60 6.16 -6.73 11.03
CA GLY A 60 6.46 -5.46 10.39
C GLY A 60 6.30 -5.45 8.89
N TYR A 61 5.75 -6.48 8.30
CA TYR A 61 5.60 -6.58 6.85
C TYR A 61 4.63 -5.55 6.28
N GLY A 62 3.64 -5.12 7.06
CA GLY A 62 2.74 -4.05 6.64
C GLY A 62 3.49 -2.78 6.27
N SER A 63 4.44 -2.36 7.10
CA SER A 63 5.27 -1.18 6.83
C SER A 63 6.19 -1.40 5.64
N VAL A 64 6.76 -2.59 5.49
CA VAL A 64 7.60 -2.94 4.35
C VAL A 64 6.80 -2.83 3.04
N ILE A 65 5.58 -3.37 3.04
CA ILE A 65 4.70 -3.33 1.88
C ILE A 65 4.31 -1.90 1.54
N LEU A 66 3.91 -1.12 2.53
CA LEU A 66 3.50 0.27 2.31
C LEU A 66 4.66 1.11 1.79
N ASP A 67 5.86 0.97 2.36
CA ASP A 67 7.04 1.70 1.88
C ASP A 67 7.37 1.34 0.43
N ALA A 68 7.36 0.05 0.11
CA ALA A 68 7.66 -0.41 -1.24
C ALA A 68 6.62 0.08 -2.25
N LEU A 69 5.35 0.06 -1.86
CA LEU A 69 4.26 0.54 -2.70
C LEU A 69 4.38 2.05 -2.94
N CYS A 70 4.63 2.83 -1.90
CA CYS A 70 4.79 4.27 -2.02
C CYS A 70 5.99 4.64 -2.89
N GLU A 71 7.08 3.89 -2.79
CA GLU A 71 8.26 4.10 -3.61
C GLU A 71 7.98 3.81 -5.08
N LYS A 72 7.21 2.77 -5.35
CA LYS A 72 6.82 2.40 -6.72
C LYS A 72 5.84 3.40 -7.33
N LEU A 73 4.98 3.99 -6.53
CA LEU A 73 3.91 4.89 -6.98
C LEU A 73 4.22 6.36 -6.67
N ASP A 74 5.48 6.77 -6.80
CA ASP A 74 5.90 8.10 -6.33
C ASP A 74 5.72 9.22 -7.36
N ASP A 75 5.22 8.91 -8.55
CA ASP A 75 5.04 9.89 -9.63
C ASP A 75 3.71 10.66 -9.57
N LYS A 76 2.80 10.25 -8.73
CA LYS A 76 1.50 10.91 -8.53
C LYS A 76 1.11 10.85 -7.05
N PRO A 77 0.21 11.74 -6.60
CA PRO A 77 -0.32 11.62 -5.26
C PRO A 77 -1.01 10.29 -5.04
N ILE A 78 -0.88 9.75 -3.83
CA ILE A 78 -1.52 8.51 -3.43
C ILE A 78 -2.61 8.84 -2.41
N ARG A 79 -3.83 8.43 -2.68
CA ARG A 79 -4.98 8.65 -1.81
C ARG A 79 -5.45 7.35 -1.20
N LEU A 80 -6.02 7.44 -0.01
CA LEU A 80 -6.66 6.30 0.64
C LEU A 80 -7.74 6.79 1.59
N GLU A 81 -8.62 5.88 2.00
CA GLU A 81 -9.59 6.12 3.05
C GLU A 81 -9.25 5.22 4.24
N LEU A 82 -9.33 5.81 5.44
CA LEU A 82 -9.12 5.05 6.67
C LEU A 82 -10.32 4.13 6.91
N ASP A 83 -10.02 2.87 7.22
CA ASP A 83 -11.06 1.89 7.49
C ASP A 83 -11.47 1.96 8.96
N ALA A 84 -12.64 2.54 9.20
CA ALA A 84 -13.16 2.71 10.55
C ALA A 84 -13.47 1.39 11.24
N SER A 85 -13.61 0.29 10.47
CA SER A 85 -13.84 -1.03 11.04
C SER A 85 -12.56 -1.76 11.39
N SER A 86 -11.39 -1.13 11.19
CA SER A 86 -10.11 -1.74 11.49
C SER A 86 -10.03 -2.15 12.96
N PRO A 87 -9.53 -3.36 13.26
CA PRO A 87 -9.37 -3.79 14.65
C PRO A 87 -8.34 -2.96 15.42
N PHE A 88 -7.49 -2.21 14.72
CA PHE A 88 -6.49 -1.35 15.35
C PHE A 88 -7.05 0.00 15.78
N GLY A 89 -8.23 0.36 15.30
CA GLY A 89 -8.82 1.67 15.54
C GLY A 89 -8.31 2.71 14.54
N ILE A 90 -9.17 3.70 14.26
CA ILE A 90 -8.89 4.69 13.23
C ILE A 90 -7.69 5.58 13.61
N ASP A 91 -7.51 5.88 14.90
CA ASP A 91 -6.41 6.75 15.34
C ASP A 91 -5.05 6.11 15.15
N LYS A 92 -4.93 4.82 15.47
CA LYS A 92 -3.67 4.08 15.27
C LYS A 92 -3.38 3.90 13.79
N LEU A 93 -4.40 3.63 13.00
CA LEU A 93 -4.27 3.47 11.56
C LEU A 93 -3.81 4.77 10.92
N ARG A 94 -4.42 5.90 11.30
CA ARG A 94 -4.02 7.22 10.84
C ARG A 94 -2.56 7.51 11.18
N ALA A 95 -2.15 7.28 12.44
CA ALA A 95 -0.78 7.51 12.87
C ALA A 95 0.22 6.67 12.08
N TRP A 96 -0.15 5.43 11.77
CA TRP A 96 0.70 4.54 10.98
C TRP A 96 0.91 5.08 9.57
N TYR A 97 -0.16 5.54 8.91
CA TYR A 97 -0.03 6.14 7.58
C TYR A 97 0.75 7.46 7.63
N GLU A 98 0.57 8.26 8.68
CA GLU A 98 1.32 9.52 8.83
C GLU A 98 2.82 9.27 8.91
N ARG A 99 3.24 8.19 9.56
CA ARG A 99 4.66 7.82 9.61
C ARG A 99 5.22 7.46 8.23
N HIS A 100 4.36 7.12 7.29
CA HIS A 100 4.74 6.78 5.91
C HIS A 100 4.53 7.92 4.92
N GLY A 101 4.36 9.13 5.44
CA GLY A 101 4.30 10.32 4.59
C GLY A 101 2.91 10.75 4.16
N PHE A 102 1.87 10.12 4.66
CA PHE A 102 0.50 10.52 4.36
C PHE A 102 0.05 11.65 5.28
N THR A 103 -0.79 12.54 4.75
CA THR A 103 -1.37 13.64 5.47
C THR A 103 -2.88 13.46 5.55
N TYR A 104 -3.44 13.64 6.74
CA TYR A 104 -4.88 13.60 6.94
C TYR A 104 -5.51 14.87 6.36
N VAL A 105 -6.54 14.70 5.53
CA VAL A 105 -7.18 15.83 4.82
C VAL A 105 -8.65 16.00 5.17
N GLY A 106 -9.15 15.24 6.13
CA GLY A 106 -10.52 15.37 6.61
C GLY A 106 -11.34 14.10 6.39
N GLY A 107 -12.39 13.93 7.18
CA GLY A 107 -13.22 12.73 7.10
C GLY A 107 -12.44 11.47 7.39
N GLU A 108 -12.34 10.60 6.42
CA GLU A 108 -11.54 9.39 6.50
C GLU A 108 -10.39 9.42 5.48
N ASP A 109 -10.18 10.56 4.83
CA ASP A 109 -9.27 10.65 3.70
C ASP A 109 -7.85 11.02 4.10
N MET A 110 -6.88 10.37 3.45
CA MET A 110 -5.46 10.69 3.57
C MET A 110 -4.82 10.78 2.19
N VAL A 111 -3.79 11.61 2.07
CA VAL A 111 -3.08 11.83 0.81
C VAL A 111 -1.58 11.87 1.07
N ARG A 112 -0.81 11.22 0.22
CA ARG A 112 0.65 11.33 0.17
C ARG A 112 1.02 11.98 -1.15
N GLU A 113 1.73 13.11 -1.08
CA GLU A 113 2.13 13.83 -2.27
C GLU A 113 3.21 13.08 -3.07
N ALA A 114 3.26 13.34 -4.36
CA ALA A 114 4.27 12.75 -5.23
C ALA A 114 5.67 13.23 -4.82
N LYS A 115 6.63 12.30 -4.73
CA LYS A 115 8.02 12.66 -4.45
C LYS A 115 8.77 13.05 -5.71
N SER A 116 8.37 12.50 -6.83
CA SER A 116 9.04 12.70 -8.12
C SER A 116 8.02 13.15 -9.15
N PRO A 117 7.48 14.38 -9.02
CA PRO A 117 6.53 14.87 -9.99
C PRO A 117 7.21 14.98 -11.34
N SER A 118 6.60 14.40 -12.32
CA SER A 118 7.11 14.49 -13.69
C SER A 118 6.82 15.84 -14.31
#